data_d7e1d8e0c0d4ae3207a03e06a301982f
#
_entry.id   d7e1d8e0c0d4ae3207a03e06a301982f
#
_cell.length_a   1.000
_cell.length_b   1.000
_cell.length_c   1.000
_cell.angle_alpha   90.00
_cell.angle_beta   90.00
_cell.angle_gamma   90.00
#
_symmetry.space_group_name_H-M   'P 1'
#
loop_
_entity.id
_entity.type
_entity.pdbx_description
1 polymer ?
#
loop_
_entity_poly.entity_id
_entity_poly.type
_entity_poly.pdbx_seq_one_letter_code
_entity_poly.pdbx_strand_id
1 'polypeptide(L)'
;MKDFDFDLLVIGGGAAGFVSSKLARGFGKKVAMVECAKIGGDCTWFGCIPSKTLLKAGHIAHQLKHLEDYGLKTKHPVALGSDNVMSHVRSIVQKVYNSHLPESFEKMGIRVLSGEPQFIDNHTIRLGDKVLSAKKFIKICQKYFKFLEK
;
A
#
# COMPACT_ATOMS: atom_id res chain seq x y z
N MET A 1 10.41 4.04 -34.09
CA MET A 1 9.73 4.34 -32.79
C MET A 1 10.72 4.00 -31.68
N LYS A 2 10.88 4.87 -30.66
CA LYS A 2 11.76 4.59 -29.51
C LYS A 2 11.18 3.37 -28.77
N ASP A 3 11.93 2.30 -28.65
CA ASP A 3 11.50 1.12 -27.90
C ASP A 3 11.73 1.38 -26.41
N PHE A 4 10.68 1.29 -25.59
CA PHE A 4 10.72 1.52 -24.16
C PHE A 4 10.61 0.18 -23.42
N ASP A 5 11.31 0.06 -22.30
CA ASP A 5 11.23 -1.13 -21.46
C ASP A 5 9.79 -1.36 -20.94
N PHE A 6 9.05 -0.26 -20.65
CA PHE A 6 7.68 -0.30 -20.12
C PHE A 6 6.79 0.75 -20.81
N ASP A 7 5.49 0.47 -20.86
CA ASP A 7 4.50 1.48 -21.22
C ASP A 7 4.26 2.45 -20.04
N LEU A 8 4.25 1.89 -18.83
CA LEU A 8 4.05 2.64 -17.59
C LEU A 8 5.02 2.15 -16.51
N LEU A 9 5.69 3.07 -15.85
CA LEU A 9 6.47 2.83 -14.64
C LEU A 9 5.87 3.64 -13.48
N VAL A 10 5.44 2.93 -12.44
CA VAL A 10 4.81 3.53 -11.25
C VAL A 10 5.84 3.60 -10.14
N ILE A 11 6.07 4.80 -9.59
CA ILE A 11 6.99 5.04 -8.49
C ILE A 11 6.18 5.20 -7.20
N GLY A 12 6.31 4.23 -6.32
CA GLY A 12 5.59 4.10 -5.06
C GLY A 12 4.58 2.95 -5.06
N GLY A 13 4.82 1.97 -4.19
CA GLY A 13 4.00 0.76 -3.99
C GLY A 13 2.94 0.92 -2.90
N GLY A 14 2.38 2.11 -2.73
CA GLY A 14 1.23 2.35 -1.86
C GLY A 14 -0.11 2.07 -2.55
N ALA A 15 -1.23 2.41 -1.91
CA ALA A 15 -2.58 2.13 -2.41
C ALA A 15 -2.82 2.67 -3.84
N ALA A 16 -2.40 3.89 -4.13
CA ALA A 16 -2.54 4.48 -5.47
C ALA A 16 -1.63 3.78 -6.50
N GLY A 17 -0.41 3.34 -6.09
CA GLY A 17 0.49 2.54 -6.94
C GLY A 17 -0.11 1.21 -7.32
N PHE A 18 -0.77 0.55 -6.39
CA PHE A 18 -1.50 -0.70 -6.67
C PHE A 18 -2.59 -0.51 -7.71
N VAL A 19 -3.46 0.49 -7.48
CA VAL A 19 -4.60 0.73 -8.35
C VAL A 19 -4.14 1.08 -9.75
N SER A 20 -3.21 2.04 -9.89
CA SER A 20 -2.72 2.48 -11.20
C SER A 20 -1.99 1.36 -11.95
N SER A 21 -1.16 0.57 -11.26
CA SER A 21 -0.45 -0.56 -11.88
C SER A 21 -1.41 -1.64 -12.37
N LYS A 22 -2.37 -2.05 -11.53
CA LYS A 22 -3.37 -3.08 -11.88
C LYS A 22 -4.27 -2.61 -13.03
N LEU A 23 -4.72 -1.35 -12.97
CA LEU A 23 -5.56 -0.77 -14.02
C LEU A 23 -4.82 -0.73 -15.37
N ALA A 24 -3.60 -0.21 -15.39
CA ALA A 24 -2.79 -0.16 -16.61
C ALA A 24 -2.51 -1.58 -17.16
N ARG A 25 -2.25 -2.53 -16.28
CA ARG A 25 -2.06 -3.93 -16.69
C ARG A 25 -3.34 -4.53 -17.26
N GLY A 26 -4.50 -4.21 -16.70
CA GLY A 26 -5.81 -4.62 -17.23
C GLY A 26 -6.06 -4.10 -18.65
N PHE A 27 -5.49 -2.96 -19.02
CA PHE A 27 -5.48 -2.43 -20.39
C PHE A 27 -4.37 -3.02 -21.28
N GLY A 28 -3.75 -4.12 -20.88
CA GLY A 28 -2.71 -4.80 -21.66
C GLY A 28 -1.36 -4.08 -21.71
N LYS A 29 -1.13 -3.07 -20.85
CA LYS A 29 0.13 -2.32 -20.85
C LYS A 29 1.25 -3.12 -20.16
N LYS A 30 2.49 -2.91 -20.61
CA LYS A 30 3.70 -3.42 -19.95
C LYS A 30 4.05 -2.51 -18.77
N VAL A 31 3.86 -3.00 -17.55
CA VAL A 31 3.92 -2.19 -16.33
C VAL A 31 5.03 -2.66 -15.39
N ALA A 32 5.77 -1.70 -14.84
CA ALA A 32 6.61 -1.92 -13.67
C ALA A 32 6.17 -0.99 -12.52
N MET A 33 6.40 -1.45 -11.28
CA MET A 33 6.22 -0.68 -10.05
C MET A 33 7.53 -0.69 -9.27
N VAL A 34 8.01 0.49 -8.89
CA VAL A 34 9.22 0.67 -8.07
C VAL A 34 8.83 1.07 -6.66
N GLU A 35 9.34 0.39 -5.66
CA GLU A 35 9.14 0.70 -4.25
C GLU A 35 10.48 0.74 -3.52
N CYS A 36 10.72 1.82 -2.77
CA CYS A 36 11.97 2.02 -2.04
C CYS A 36 11.98 1.42 -0.63
N ALA A 37 10.81 1.06 -0.10
CA ALA A 37 10.68 0.51 1.25
C ALA A 37 9.84 -0.78 1.22
N LYS A 38 8.66 -0.75 1.81
CA LYS A 38 7.74 -1.89 1.85
C LYS A 38 6.49 -1.60 1.04
N ILE A 39 6.11 -2.55 0.20
CA ILE A 39 4.83 -2.52 -0.50
C ILE A 39 3.68 -2.35 0.50
N GLY A 40 2.69 -1.53 0.14
CA GLY A 40 1.56 -1.18 1.00
C GLY A 40 1.57 0.28 1.41
N GLY A 41 2.76 0.90 1.48
CA GLY A 41 2.93 2.30 1.84
C GLY A 41 2.33 2.64 3.21
N ASP A 42 2.22 3.92 3.50
CA ASP A 42 1.73 4.41 4.80
C ASP A 42 0.32 3.92 5.14
N CYS A 43 -0.54 3.75 4.14
CA CYS A 43 -1.91 3.25 4.35
C CYS A 43 -1.93 1.88 5.03
N THR A 44 -1.07 0.96 4.58
CA THR A 44 -1.02 -0.40 5.15
C THR A 44 -0.28 -0.44 6.48
N TRP A 45 0.87 0.25 6.56
CA TRP A 45 1.78 0.06 7.70
C TRP A 45 1.50 0.99 8.88
N PHE A 46 1.09 2.23 8.61
CA PHE A 46 1.00 3.28 9.64
C PHE A 46 -0.32 4.05 9.66
N GLY A 47 -1.16 3.90 8.64
CA GLY A 47 -2.35 4.71 8.43
C GLY A 47 -3.65 3.93 8.49
N CYS A 48 -4.27 3.72 7.33
CA CYS A 48 -5.65 3.25 7.19
C CYS A 48 -5.92 1.90 7.85
N ILE A 49 -5.03 0.95 7.68
CA ILE A 49 -5.25 -0.42 8.19
C ILE A 49 -5.13 -0.45 9.72
N PRO A 50 -4.03 0.01 10.35
CA PRO A 50 -3.93 -0.01 11.80
C PRO A 50 -5.00 0.86 12.47
N SER A 51 -5.28 2.06 11.97
CA SER A 51 -6.27 2.96 12.57
C SER A 51 -7.68 2.40 12.50
N LYS A 52 -8.12 1.87 11.35
CA LYS A 52 -9.45 1.24 11.22
C LYS A 52 -9.59 0.00 12.09
N THR A 53 -8.54 -0.79 12.22
CA THR A 53 -8.54 -1.97 13.10
C THR A 53 -8.69 -1.56 14.56
N LEU A 54 -7.95 -0.53 15.00
CA LEU A 54 -8.04 -0.01 16.35
C LEU A 54 -9.42 0.61 16.64
N LEU A 55 -9.93 1.43 15.72
CA LEU A 55 -11.27 2.01 15.83
C LEU A 55 -12.36 0.94 15.92
N LYS A 56 -12.24 -0.15 15.15
CA LYS A 56 -13.19 -1.26 15.21
C LYS A 56 -13.17 -1.94 16.58
N ALA A 57 -11.98 -2.16 17.16
CA ALA A 57 -11.85 -2.72 18.50
C ALA A 57 -12.49 -1.79 19.55
N GLY A 58 -12.22 -0.48 19.47
CA GLY A 58 -12.82 0.53 20.33
C GLY A 58 -14.35 0.58 20.21
N HIS A 59 -14.86 0.49 18.97
CA HIS A 59 -16.31 0.47 18.72
C HIS A 59 -16.98 -0.76 19.33
N ILE A 60 -16.38 -1.93 19.20
CA ILE A 60 -16.89 -3.16 19.84
C ILE A 60 -16.89 -3.02 21.36
N ALA A 61 -15.80 -2.49 21.94
CA ALA A 61 -15.72 -2.25 23.38
C ALA A 61 -16.77 -1.27 23.87
N HIS A 62 -17.03 -0.22 23.11
CA HIS A 62 -18.10 0.74 23.38
C HIS A 62 -19.49 0.07 23.35
N GLN A 63 -19.80 -0.66 22.29
CA GLN A 63 -21.08 -1.37 22.16
C GLN A 63 -21.32 -2.36 23.31
N LEU A 64 -20.29 -3.09 23.74
CA LEU A 64 -20.40 -4.05 24.85
C LEU A 64 -20.70 -3.35 26.19
N LYS A 65 -20.30 -2.09 26.36
CA LYS A 65 -20.65 -1.28 27.55
C LYS A 65 -22.03 -0.66 27.48
N HIS A 66 -22.64 -0.58 26.30
CA HIS A 66 -23.89 0.12 26.02
C HIS A 66 -24.93 -0.82 25.37
N LEU A 67 -24.95 -2.07 25.78
CA LEU A 67 -25.85 -3.10 25.22
C LEU A 67 -27.32 -2.74 25.45
N GLU A 68 -27.63 -2.03 26.53
CA GLU A 68 -29.00 -1.63 26.87
C GLU A 68 -29.61 -0.68 25.84
N ASP A 69 -28.79 0.14 25.19
CA ASP A 69 -29.21 1.03 24.09
C ASP A 69 -29.79 0.25 22.88
N TYR A 70 -29.42 -1.02 22.78
CA TYR A 70 -29.88 -1.96 21.75
C TYR A 70 -30.92 -2.97 22.24
N GLY A 71 -31.46 -2.77 23.47
CA GLY A 71 -32.42 -3.70 24.07
C GLY A 71 -31.82 -5.03 24.53
N LEU A 72 -30.46 -5.12 24.59
CA LEU A 72 -29.73 -6.30 25.00
C LEU A 72 -29.29 -6.17 26.46
N LYS A 73 -29.30 -7.30 27.19
CA LYS A 73 -28.81 -7.36 28.55
C LYS A 73 -27.85 -8.53 28.70
N THR A 74 -26.76 -8.31 29.41
CA THR A 74 -25.85 -9.40 29.83
C THR A 74 -26.29 -9.95 31.19
N LYS A 75 -26.15 -11.24 31.38
CA LYS A 75 -26.40 -11.91 32.68
C LYS A 75 -25.30 -11.57 33.71
N HIS A 76 -24.09 -11.27 33.21
CA HIS A 76 -22.94 -10.93 34.03
C HIS A 76 -22.21 -9.71 33.43
N PRO A 77 -21.57 -8.87 34.25
CA PRO A 77 -20.73 -7.78 33.77
C PRO A 77 -19.63 -8.29 32.82
N VAL A 78 -19.46 -7.60 31.69
CA VAL A 78 -18.38 -7.93 30.73
C VAL A 78 -17.12 -7.15 31.14
N ALA A 79 -16.12 -7.87 31.65
CA ALA A 79 -14.79 -7.31 31.85
C ALA A 79 -14.03 -7.28 30.53
N LEU A 80 -13.55 -6.09 30.15
CA LEU A 80 -12.78 -5.90 28.92
C LEU A 80 -11.33 -5.56 29.27
N GLY A 81 -10.40 -6.37 28.75
CA GLY A 81 -8.96 -6.07 28.76
C GLY A 81 -8.52 -5.54 27.39
N SER A 82 -7.50 -4.70 27.37
CA SER A 82 -6.93 -4.12 26.15
C SER A 82 -5.58 -4.71 25.74
N ASP A 83 -5.06 -5.68 26.48
CA ASP A 83 -3.69 -6.19 26.41
C ASP A 83 -3.31 -6.73 25.02
N ASN A 84 -4.26 -7.33 24.32
CA ASN A 84 -4.05 -7.93 23.01
C ASN A 84 -4.47 -7.05 21.82
N VAL A 85 -5.00 -5.86 22.04
CA VAL A 85 -5.51 -5.01 20.96
C VAL A 85 -4.42 -4.67 19.96
N MET A 86 -3.24 -4.24 20.43
CA MET A 86 -2.14 -3.89 19.51
C MET A 86 -1.53 -5.12 18.83
N SER A 87 -1.56 -6.27 19.46
CA SER A 87 -1.18 -7.54 18.80
C SER A 87 -2.14 -7.89 17.66
N HIS A 88 -3.45 -7.73 17.91
CA HIS A 88 -4.46 -7.90 16.87
C HIS A 88 -4.27 -6.90 15.72
N VAL A 89 -4.03 -5.62 16.01
CA VAL A 89 -3.74 -4.61 14.98
C VAL A 89 -2.55 -5.05 14.10
N ARG A 90 -1.44 -5.46 14.71
CA ARG A 90 -0.26 -5.94 13.95
C ARG A 90 -0.57 -7.16 13.10
N SER A 91 -1.37 -8.10 13.60
CA SER A 91 -1.76 -9.30 12.84
C SER A 91 -2.59 -8.96 11.61
N ILE A 92 -3.51 -7.98 11.70
CA ILE A 92 -4.31 -7.51 10.56
C ILE A 92 -3.43 -6.79 9.53
N VAL A 93 -2.50 -5.94 9.98
CA VAL A 93 -1.53 -5.29 9.08
C VAL A 93 -0.75 -6.34 8.30
N GLN A 94 -0.22 -7.35 9.00
CA GLN A 94 0.53 -8.44 8.35
C GLN A 94 -0.33 -9.26 7.39
N LYS A 95 -1.57 -9.55 7.75
CA LYS A 95 -2.53 -10.25 6.87
C LYS A 95 -2.79 -9.47 5.58
N VAL A 96 -2.99 -8.16 5.69
CA VAL A 96 -3.18 -7.29 4.51
C VAL A 96 -1.91 -7.25 3.67
N TYR A 97 -0.74 -7.10 4.28
CA TYR A 97 0.53 -7.14 3.55
C TYR A 97 0.74 -8.46 2.80
N ASN A 98 0.43 -9.59 3.43
CA ASN A 98 0.58 -10.91 2.80
C ASN A 98 -0.29 -11.09 1.54
N SER A 99 -1.39 -10.32 1.41
CA SER A 99 -2.21 -10.31 0.19
C SER A 99 -1.64 -9.40 -0.92
N HIS A 100 -0.58 -8.65 -0.63
CA HIS A 100 0.05 -7.68 -1.54
C HIS A 100 1.57 -7.91 -1.69
N LEU A 101 2.01 -9.16 -1.55
CA LEU A 101 3.41 -9.52 -1.77
C LEU A 101 3.83 -9.25 -3.22
N PRO A 102 5.11 -8.96 -3.49
CA PRO A 102 5.64 -8.74 -4.84
C PRO A 102 5.19 -9.81 -5.84
N GLU A 103 5.23 -11.08 -5.42
CA GLU A 103 4.86 -12.24 -6.24
C GLU A 103 3.40 -12.19 -6.71
N SER A 104 2.52 -11.57 -5.92
CA SER A 104 1.11 -11.39 -6.30
C SER A 104 0.96 -10.43 -7.49
N PHE A 105 1.81 -9.40 -7.57
CA PHE A 105 1.85 -8.46 -8.69
C PHE A 105 2.52 -9.10 -9.91
N GLU A 106 3.59 -9.85 -9.71
CA GLU A 106 4.30 -10.54 -10.78
C GLU A 106 3.41 -11.58 -11.48
N LYS A 107 2.59 -12.32 -10.72
CA LYS A 107 1.56 -13.21 -11.27
C LYS A 107 0.53 -12.48 -12.15
N MET A 108 0.28 -11.19 -11.88
CA MET A 108 -0.56 -10.34 -12.72
C MET A 108 0.20 -9.75 -13.92
N GLY A 109 1.49 -10.01 -14.06
CA GLY A 109 2.36 -9.46 -15.10
C GLY A 109 2.81 -8.02 -14.84
N ILE A 110 2.81 -7.59 -13.57
CA ILE A 110 3.36 -6.31 -13.12
C ILE A 110 4.74 -6.59 -12.52
N ARG A 111 5.79 -6.05 -13.11
CA ARG A 111 7.14 -6.21 -12.59
C ARG A 111 7.35 -5.35 -11.35
N VAL A 112 7.74 -5.95 -10.25
CA VAL A 112 8.06 -5.24 -9.01
C VAL A 112 9.56 -5.06 -8.90
N LEU A 113 9.99 -3.83 -8.63
CA LEU A 113 11.40 -3.45 -8.51
C LEU A 113 11.61 -2.72 -7.17
N SER A 114 12.62 -3.13 -6.44
CA SER A 114 13.00 -2.49 -5.16
C SER A 114 14.15 -1.52 -5.37
N GLY A 115 14.07 -0.38 -4.73
CA GLY A 115 15.12 0.63 -4.72
C GLY A 115 14.60 2.05 -4.88
N GLU A 116 15.51 3.01 -4.81
CA GLU A 116 15.23 4.43 -4.93
C GLU A 116 15.54 4.90 -6.36
N PRO A 117 14.51 5.28 -7.16
CA PRO A 117 14.71 5.68 -8.54
C PRO A 117 15.18 7.12 -8.64
N GLN A 118 16.14 7.38 -9.53
CA GLN A 118 16.60 8.71 -9.91
C GLN A 118 16.24 8.99 -11.36
N PHE A 119 15.53 10.09 -11.63
CA PHE A 119 15.24 10.52 -13.00
C PHE A 119 16.51 10.98 -13.70
N ILE A 120 16.77 10.45 -14.88
CA ILE A 120 17.81 10.91 -15.81
C ILE A 120 17.18 11.91 -16.79
N ASP A 121 16.01 11.58 -17.32
CA ASP A 121 15.22 12.41 -18.21
C ASP A 121 13.71 12.09 -18.05
N ASN A 122 12.85 12.67 -18.89
CA ASN A 122 11.39 12.50 -18.86
C ASN A 122 10.93 11.05 -19.14
N HIS A 123 11.82 10.19 -19.63
CA HIS A 123 11.50 8.83 -20.04
C HIS A 123 12.40 7.78 -19.42
N THR A 124 13.40 8.19 -18.59
CA THR A 124 14.44 7.29 -18.12
C THR A 124 14.72 7.52 -16.64
N ILE A 125 14.82 6.42 -15.91
CA ILE A 125 15.27 6.42 -14.50
C ILE A 125 16.50 5.53 -14.34
N ARG A 126 17.31 5.85 -13.34
CA ARG A 126 18.33 4.96 -12.78
C ARG A 126 17.79 4.33 -11.51
N LEU A 127 17.96 3.02 -11.38
CA LEU A 127 17.61 2.25 -10.19
C LEU A 127 18.79 1.35 -9.82
N GLY A 128 19.63 1.80 -8.90
CA GLY A 128 20.95 1.19 -8.67
C GLY A 128 21.79 1.24 -9.94
N ASP A 129 22.29 0.09 -10.37
CA ASP A 129 23.10 -0.05 -11.61
C ASP A 129 22.24 -0.18 -12.90
N LYS A 130 20.92 -0.24 -12.76
CA LYS A 130 20.01 -0.42 -13.90
C LYS A 130 19.49 0.92 -14.40
N VAL A 131 19.44 1.06 -15.72
CA VAL A 131 18.75 2.16 -16.40
C VAL A 131 17.48 1.57 -17.01
N LEU A 132 16.34 2.19 -16.72
CA LEU A 132 15.03 1.73 -17.15
C LEU A 132 14.28 2.86 -17.85
N SER A 133 13.60 2.53 -18.95
CA SER A 133 12.86 3.49 -19.75
C SER A 133 11.36 3.18 -19.76
N ALA A 134 10.53 4.24 -19.79
CA ALA A 134 9.09 4.10 -19.87
C ALA A 134 8.46 5.20 -20.72
N LYS A 135 7.36 4.88 -21.41
CA LYS A 135 6.58 5.87 -22.15
C LYS A 135 5.97 6.92 -21.21
N LYS A 136 5.52 6.50 -20.04
CA LYS A 136 4.90 7.34 -19.00
C LYS A 136 5.35 6.90 -17.61
N PHE A 137 5.36 7.88 -16.71
CA PHE A 137 5.59 7.64 -15.27
C PHE A 137 4.38 8.12 -14.46
N ILE A 138 4.05 7.37 -13.41
CA ILE A 138 3.20 7.84 -12.31
C ILE A 138 4.06 7.88 -11.06
N LYS A 139 4.16 9.06 -10.44
CA LYS A 139 4.91 9.29 -9.21
C LYS A 139 3.93 9.50 -8.06
N ILE A 140 3.94 8.59 -7.07
CA ILE A 140 3.00 8.59 -5.95
C ILE A 140 3.70 8.93 -4.62
N CYS A 141 5.04 8.87 -4.60
CA CYS A 141 5.81 9.12 -3.39
C CYS A 141 5.97 10.62 -3.11
N GLN A 142 5.52 11.08 -1.94
CA GLN A 142 5.66 12.48 -1.50
C GLN A 142 7.13 12.88 -1.24
N LYS A 143 8.00 11.93 -0.93
CA LYS A 143 9.41 12.19 -0.59
C LYS A 143 10.22 12.85 -1.72
N TYR A 144 9.70 12.83 -2.96
CA TYR A 144 10.39 13.34 -4.14
C TYR A 144 9.83 14.67 -4.69
N PHE A 145 8.96 15.34 -3.96
CA PHE A 145 8.45 16.66 -4.38
C PHE A 145 9.53 17.76 -4.42
N LYS A 146 10.67 17.54 -3.79
CA LYS A 146 11.78 18.52 -3.78
C LYS A 146 12.49 18.71 -5.14
N PHE A 147 12.18 17.94 -6.17
CA PHE A 147 12.87 18.02 -7.47
C PHE A 147 12.14 18.88 -8.53
N LEU A 148 10.99 19.43 -8.23
CA LEU A 148 10.23 20.26 -9.18
C LEU A 148 10.35 21.77 -8.90
N GLU A 149 11.18 22.18 -7.95
CA GLU A 149 11.46 23.60 -7.61
C GLU A 149 12.80 24.10 -8.16
N LYS A 150 13.24 23.62 -9.34
CA LYS A 150 14.36 24.22 -10.08
C LYS A 150 14.01 24.37 -11.54
#